data_f1bb93628b2dbf14167ac5d9e8226cc3
#
_entry.id   f1bb93628b2dbf14167ac5d9e8226cc3
#
_cell.length_a   1.000
_cell.length_b   1.000
_cell.length_c   1.000
_cell.angle_alpha   90.00
_cell.angle_beta   90.00
_cell.angle_gamma   90.00
#
_symmetry.space_group_name_H-M   'P 1'
#
loop_
_entity.id
_entity.type
_entity.pdbx_description
1 polymer ?
#
loop_
_entity_poly.entity_id
_entity_poly.type
_entity_poly.pdbx_seq_one_letter_code
_entity_poly.pdbx_strand_id
1 'polypeptide(L)'
;MVPPIHGDTTILDKPEKWHGKSIEDIVGYRLSLVRGVMTYDIHTITGKYIESLQELVMADKPAESEAVFEKKPVPDVDQLKRKGLDIESPPFGPVGDLKIFRTSCSIKADRRLERVYYDRDLKAKNGIISLYEKGVDLSTIQRVLSLGMLGSTKNRRLVPSRWSVTATDDTISSYLVKSIETNNAVDYYEVYKYSHFGNYYSIVLIPDHVWSFEMQEAWFDKQGNLGFAVDFEDANGLKQYPSSVAGAYFAARLAVAEYLSKRKRKATALVLREIHSEEYVVPVGVWQIREGVRQALDDKSNLKKEFESLETAYKYACSSLSVSEIEWTRNSKLYRNLRRTQLSIHHFFPGMFHKQ
;
A
#
# COMPACT_ATOMS: atom_id res chain seq x y z
N MET A 1 -0.47 4.80 19.20
CA MET A 1 -1.62 5.68 19.57
C MET A 1 -2.48 4.92 20.55
N VAL A 2 -3.05 5.58 21.53
CA VAL A 2 -3.85 4.95 22.58
C VAL A 2 -5.24 5.58 22.54
N PRO A 3 -6.31 4.80 22.39
CA PRO A 3 -7.65 5.35 22.48
C PRO A 3 -7.99 5.64 23.96
N PRO A 4 -8.64 6.75 24.27
CA PRO A 4 -9.06 7.09 25.63
C PRO A 4 -10.38 6.42 26.02
N ILE A 5 -10.67 5.22 25.49
CA ILE A 5 -11.91 4.48 25.67
C ILE A 5 -11.60 3.02 26.00
N HIS A 6 -12.53 2.38 26.71
CA HIS A 6 -12.49 0.96 27.01
C HIS A 6 -13.27 0.12 25.97
N GLY A 7 -12.96 -1.15 25.84
CA GLY A 7 -13.65 -2.09 24.98
C GLY A 7 -12.87 -2.47 23.72
N ASP A 8 -13.55 -3.00 22.71
CA ASP A 8 -12.90 -3.37 21.44
C ASP A 8 -12.60 -2.13 20.60
N THR A 9 -11.36 -1.70 20.65
CA THR A 9 -10.83 -0.55 19.91
C THR A 9 -10.17 -0.96 18.60
N THR A 10 -10.29 -2.20 18.19
CA THR A 10 -9.58 -2.77 17.04
C THR A 10 -9.84 -2.01 15.74
N ILE A 11 -11.08 -1.52 15.53
CA ILE A 11 -11.44 -0.79 14.32
C ILE A 11 -10.67 0.53 14.19
N LEU A 12 -10.26 1.15 15.31
CA LEU A 12 -9.65 2.48 15.32
C LEU A 12 -8.27 2.51 14.65
N ASP A 13 -7.56 1.36 14.62
CA ASP A 13 -6.17 1.28 14.17
C ASP A 13 -5.86 0.05 13.28
N LYS A 14 -6.90 -0.57 12.71
CA LYS A 14 -6.77 -1.68 11.74
C LYS A 14 -7.38 -1.30 10.39
N PRO A 15 -6.59 -0.76 9.46
CA PRO A 15 -7.06 -0.38 8.13
C PRO A 15 -7.77 -1.50 7.37
N GLU A 16 -7.42 -2.74 7.61
CA GLU A 16 -8.04 -3.92 7.01
C GLU A 16 -9.54 -4.06 7.35
N LYS A 17 -10.00 -3.38 8.41
CA LYS A 17 -11.42 -3.35 8.83
C LYS A 17 -12.19 -2.13 8.32
N TRP A 18 -11.54 -1.25 7.55
CA TRP A 18 -12.17 0.01 7.10
C TRP A 18 -12.87 -0.10 5.75
N HIS A 19 -12.76 -1.23 5.09
CA HIS A 19 -13.52 -1.45 3.86
C HIS A 19 -15.04 -1.30 4.10
N GLY A 20 -15.71 -0.54 3.21
CA GLY A 20 -17.14 -0.24 3.34
C GLY A 20 -17.49 0.82 4.40
N LYS A 21 -16.51 1.44 5.06
CA LYS A 21 -16.72 2.59 5.94
C LYS A 21 -16.65 3.89 5.13
N SER A 22 -17.34 4.93 5.63
CA SER A 22 -17.24 6.27 5.03
C SER A 22 -15.88 6.93 5.36
N ILE A 23 -15.52 7.97 4.62
CA ILE A 23 -14.30 8.73 4.92
C ILE A 23 -14.40 9.43 6.28
N GLU A 24 -15.59 9.89 6.64
CA GLU A 24 -15.90 10.52 7.93
C GLU A 24 -15.69 9.54 9.09
N ASP A 25 -16.15 8.29 8.95
CA ASP A 25 -15.92 7.24 9.94
C ASP A 25 -14.43 7.02 10.16
N ILE A 26 -13.66 6.88 9.08
CA ILE A 26 -12.22 6.61 9.12
C ILE A 26 -11.47 7.78 9.74
N VAL A 27 -11.82 9.00 9.38
CA VAL A 27 -11.29 10.22 10.01
C VAL A 27 -11.64 10.25 11.49
N GLY A 28 -12.90 9.92 11.84
CA GLY A 28 -13.36 9.81 13.22
C GLY A 28 -12.55 8.79 14.03
N TYR A 29 -12.28 7.62 13.48
CA TYR A 29 -11.42 6.60 14.14
C TYR A 29 -10.02 7.14 14.43
N ARG A 30 -9.40 7.83 13.48
CA ARG A 30 -8.07 8.41 13.65
C ARG A 30 -8.04 9.56 14.64
N LEU A 31 -9.05 10.43 14.62
CA LEU A 31 -9.17 11.57 15.53
C LEU A 31 -9.46 11.15 16.98
N SER A 32 -10.07 9.98 17.19
CA SER A 32 -10.30 9.43 18.53
C SER A 32 -9.06 8.84 19.19
N LEU A 33 -7.95 8.67 18.45
CA LEU A 33 -6.70 8.14 18.97
C LEU A 33 -5.79 9.25 19.48
N VAL A 34 -5.30 9.14 20.72
CA VAL A 34 -4.28 10.04 21.26
C VAL A 34 -2.89 9.58 20.85
N ARG A 35 -2.08 10.49 20.31
CA ARG A 35 -0.70 10.23 19.89
C ARG A 35 0.29 10.70 20.97
N GLY A 36 0.94 9.75 21.61
CA GLY A 36 2.10 10.03 22.47
C GLY A 36 3.36 10.21 21.62
N VAL A 37 4.14 11.24 21.92
CA VAL A 37 5.44 11.50 21.29
C VAL A 37 6.54 11.33 22.33
N MET A 38 7.60 10.63 21.94
CA MET A 38 8.81 10.47 22.72
C MET A 38 10.00 10.37 21.77
N THR A 39 11.08 11.07 22.07
CA THR A 39 12.34 10.97 21.32
C THR A 39 13.06 9.69 21.73
N TYR A 40 13.46 8.90 20.75
CA TYR A 40 14.13 7.63 20.97
C TYR A 40 15.22 7.39 19.94
N ASP A 41 16.33 6.76 20.36
CA ASP A 41 17.38 6.33 19.44
C ASP A 41 16.89 5.09 18.65
N ILE A 42 17.02 5.13 17.35
CA ILE A 42 16.60 4.03 16.45
C ILE A 42 17.35 2.71 16.71
N HIS A 43 18.53 2.75 17.27
CA HIS A 43 19.33 1.57 17.62
C HIS A 43 18.94 0.97 18.98
N THR A 44 18.21 1.70 19.80
CA THR A 44 17.76 1.23 21.11
C THR A 44 16.43 0.48 20.98
N ILE A 45 16.52 -0.85 20.89
CA ILE A 45 15.36 -1.76 20.76
C ILE A 45 14.96 -2.44 22.08
N THR A 46 15.57 -2.04 23.18
CA THR A 46 15.36 -2.57 24.54
C THR A 46 14.98 -1.43 25.49
N GLY A 47 14.46 -1.79 26.65
CA GLY A 47 14.02 -0.86 27.68
C GLY A 47 12.50 -0.83 27.83
N LYS A 48 12.04 -0.54 29.04
CA LYS A 48 10.64 -0.69 29.46
C LYS A 48 9.60 -0.14 28.46
N TYR A 49 9.88 1.02 27.86
CA TYR A 49 8.96 1.64 26.89
C TYR A 49 8.84 0.83 25.62
N ILE A 50 9.97 0.49 24.99
CA ILE A 50 9.99 -0.28 23.73
C ILE A 50 9.44 -1.68 23.96
N GLU A 51 9.83 -2.34 25.04
CA GLU A 51 9.36 -3.68 25.42
C GLU A 51 7.84 -3.68 25.62
N SER A 52 7.26 -2.67 26.29
CA SER A 52 5.80 -2.53 26.42
C SER A 52 5.10 -2.35 25.05
N LEU A 53 5.70 -1.60 24.12
CA LEU A 53 5.15 -1.47 22.77
C LEU A 53 5.25 -2.77 21.97
N GLN A 54 6.35 -3.51 22.12
CA GLN A 54 6.54 -4.82 21.47
C GLN A 54 5.55 -5.85 22.03
N GLU A 55 5.31 -5.87 23.34
CA GLU A 55 4.30 -6.70 23.98
C GLU A 55 2.89 -6.39 23.45
N LEU A 56 2.52 -5.10 23.36
CA LEU A 56 1.23 -4.70 22.79
C LEU A 56 1.03 -5.17 21.36
N VAL A 57 2.05 -5.06 20.52
CA VAL A 57 1.95 -5.51 19.13
C VAL A 57 1.88 -7.03 19.04
N MET A 58 2.50 -7.76 19.97
CA MET A 58 2.40 -9.22 20.06
C MET A 58 1.07 -9.71 20.62
N ALA A 59 0.27 -8.86 21.23
CA ALA A 59 -0.99 -9.27 21.87
C ALA A 59 -1.94 -9.96 20.87
N ASP A 60 -2.51 -11.10 21.25
CA ASP A 60 -3.53 -11.82 20.47
C ASP A 60 -4.90 -11.12 20.53
N LYS A 61 -5.10 -10.26 21.53
CA LYS A 61 -6.30 -9.44 21.76
C LYS A 61 -5.91 -8.03 22.18
N PRO A 62 -6.79 -7.04 22.01
CA PRO A 62 -6.58 -5.70 22.57
C PRO A 62 -6.21 -5.78 24.05
N ALA A 63 -5.11 -5.13 24.43
CA ALA A 63 -4.63 -5.08 25.80
C ALA A 63 -4.77 -3.66 26.36
N GLU A 64 -5.07 -3.57 27.67
CA GLU A 64 -5.14 -2.30 28.37
C GLU A 64 -3.74 -1.70 28.51
N SER A 65 -3.67 -0.39 28.36
CA SER A 65 -2.42 0.36 28.52
C SER A 65 -2.67 1.69 29.21
N GLU A 66 -1.72 2.13 29.99
CA GLU A 66 -1.71 3.41 30.66
C GLU A 66 -0.67 4.34 30.02
N ALA A 67 -1.10 5.53 29.66
CA ALA A 67 -0.24 6.58 29.13
C ALA A 67 -0.33 7.82 30.00
N VAL A 68 0.78 8.27 30.57
CA VAL A 68 0.89 9.51 31.32
C VAL A 68 1.62 10.54 30.46
N PHE A 69 1.00 11.68 30.23
CA PHE A 69 1.55 12.77 29.44
C PHE A 69 2.13 13.87 30.35
N GLU A 70 3.15 14.59 29.88
CA GLU A 70 3.70 15.73 30.61
C GLU A 70 2.67 16.86 30.75
N LYS A 71 1.90 17.09 29.70
CA LYS A 71 0.78 18.04 29.63
C LYS A 71 -0.41 17.39 28.95
N LYS A 72 -1.60 17.96 29.17
CA LYS A 72 -2.82 17.49 28.48
C LYS A 72 -2.60 17.47 26.97
N PRO A 73 -2.82 16.32 26.29
CA PRO A 73 -2.75 16.26 24.83
C PRO A 73 -3.70 17.27 24.18
N VAL A 74 -3.22 17.95 23.15
CA VAL A 74 -3.99 18.97 22.43
C VAL A 74 -4.14 18.55 20.96
N PRO A 75 -5.23 18.99 20.28
CA PRO A 75 -5.33 18.82 18.83
C PRO A 75 -4.14 19.48 18.13
N ASP A 76 -3.62 18.80 17.12
CA ASP A 76 -2.55 19.36 16.28
C ASP A 76 -3.14 20.44 15.36
N VAL A 77 -3.10 21.70 15.86
CA VAL A 77 -3.69 22.86 15.19
C VAL A 77 -3.01 23.15 13.85
N ASP A 78 -1.75 22.77 13.69
CA ASP A 78 -1.03 22.95 12.43
C ASP A 78 -1.51 21.97 11.35
N GLN A 79 -1.97 20.79 11.72
CA GLN A 79 -2.68 19.89 10.78
C GLN A 79 -4.04 20.46 10.36
N LEU A 80 -4.76 21.10 11.30
CA LEU A 80 -6.06 21.71 11.00
C LEU A 80 -5.92 22.99 10.15
N LYS A 81 -4.79 23.70 10.27
CA LYS A 81 -4.48 24.92 9.52
C LYS A 81 -3.89 24.65 8.12
N ARG A 82 -3.34 23.49 7.88
CA ARG A 82 -2.89 23.07 6.56
C ARG A 82 -4.09 22.85 5.65
N LYS A 83 -4.73 23.97 5.26
CA LYS A 83 -5.72 24.04 4.17
C LYS A 83 -5.01 23.81 2.83
N GLY A 84 -4.63 22.59 2.57
CA GLY A 84 -4.04 22.18 1.32
C GLY A 84 -3.74 20.70 1.45
N LEU A 85 -4.13 19.95 0.46
CA LEU A 85 -3.80 18.55 0.31
C LEU A 85 -2.28 18.36 0.41
N ASP A 86 -1.79 18.24 1.63
CA ASP A 86 -0.62 17.41 1.85
C ASP A 86 -1.16 15.99 1.74
N ILE A 87 -1.16 15.47 0.51
CA ILE A 87 -1.69 14.15 0.12
C ILE A 87 -1.03 13.03 0.96
N GLU A 88 0.02 13.36 1.69
CA GLU A 88 0.83 12.40 2.44
C GLU A 88 0.52 12.31 3.94
N SER A 89 -0.18 13.28 4.52
CA SER A 89 -0.39 13.34 5.98
C SER A 89 -1.84 13.08 6.39
N PRO A 90 -2.21 11.84 6.71
CA PRO A 90 -3.56 11.55 7.22
C PRO A 90 -3.81 12.29 8.56
N PRO A 91 -5.07 12.63 8.88
CA PRO A 91 -5.41 13.28 10.12
C PRO A 91 -5.06 12.40 11.33
N PHE A 92 -4.61 13.03 12.40
CA PHE A 92 -4.32 12.39 13.67
C PHE A 92 -5.05 13.11 14.79
N GLY A 93 -5.42 12.37 15.84
CA GLY A 93 -5.99 12.90 17.06
C GLY A 93 -5.00 13.71 17.91
N PRO A 94 -5.40 14.09 19.14
CA PRO A 94 -4.59 14.89 20.02
C PRO A 94 -3.17 14.36 20.22
N VAL A 95 -2.21 15.26 20.34
CA VAL A 95 -0.78 14.96 20.50
C VAL A 95 -0.28 15.45 21.85
N GLY A 96 0.56 14.69 22.51
CA GLY A 96 1.19 15.09 23.75
C GLY A 96 2.53 14.38 23.97
N ASP A 97 3.43 15.06 24.69
CA ASP A 97 4.70 14.48 25.12
C ASP A 97 4.45 13.41 26.18
N LEU A 98 4.91 12.20 25.87
CA LEU A 98 4.65 11.02 26.69
C LEU A 98 5.72 10.92 27.80
N LYS A 99 5.28 10.89 29.06
CA LYS A 99 6.16 10.74 30.22
C LYS A 99 6.31 9.27 30.64
N ILE A 100 5.19 8.54 30.70
CA ILE A 100 5.16 7.12 31.09
C ILE A 100 4.21 6.38 30.17
N PHE A 101 4.60 5.19 29.80
CA PHE A 101 3.75 4.24 29.10
C PHE A 101 3.95 2.85 29.72
N ARG A 102 2.85 2.18 30.03
CA ARG A 102 2.84 0.84 30.64
C ARG A 102 1.69 0.02 30.07
N THR A 103 1.91 -1.28 29.99
CA THR A 103 0.85 -2.26 29.78
C THR A 103 0.34 -2.74 31.15
N SER A 104 -0.96 -2.83 31.31
CA SER A 104 -1.59 -3.07 32.63
C SER A 104 -1.74 -4.54 33.00
N CYS A 105 -1.58 -5.48 32.06
CA CYS A 105 -1.89 -6.89 32.28
C CYS A 105 -0.87 -7.83 31.65
N SER A 106 -0.90 -9.08 32.11
CA SER A 106 -0.30 -10.22 31.44
C SER A 106 -0.89 -10.38 30.04
N ILE A 107 -0.12 -10.04 29.02
CA ILE A 107 -0.51 -10.12 27.62
C ILE A 107 -0.24 -11.53 27.11
N LYS A 108 -1.26 -12.17 26.53
CA LYS A 108 -1.07 -13.40 25.80
C LYS A 108 -0.60 -13.06 24.38
N ALA A 109 0.60 -13.52 24.03
CA ALA A 109 1.18 -13.24 22.73
C ALA A 109 0.59 -14.14 21.63
N ASP A 110 0.44 -13.56 20.43
CA ASP A 110 0.20 -14.34 19.21
C ASP A 110 1.45 -15.18 18.90
N ARG A 111 1.28 -16.50 18.91
CA ARG A 111 2.38 -17.45 18.70
C ARG A 111 3.14 -17.26 17.38
N ARG A 112 2.48 -16.70 16.36
CA ARG A 112 3.10 -16.42 15.05
C ARG A 112 4.12 -15.29 15.18
N LEU A 113 3.76 -14.23 15.92
CA LEU A 113 4.61 -13.07 16.20
C LEU A 113 5.74 -13.43 17.17
N GLU A 114 5.41 -14.14 18.24
CA GLU A 114 6.36 -14.60 19.23
C GLU A 114 7.47 -15.45 18.60
N ARG A 115 7.12 -16.37 17.70
CA ARG A 115 8.10 -17.22 17.02
C ARG A 115 9.10 -16.43 16.20
N VAL A 116 8.68 -15.43 15.43
CA VAL A 116 9.59 -14.62 14.62
C VAL A 116 10.40 -13.63 15.45
N TYR A 117 9.85 -13.19 16.60
CA TYR A 117 10.55 -12.31 17.54
C TYR A 117 11.73 -13.02 18.22
N TYR A 118 11.55 -14.26 18.69
CA TYR A 118 12.58 -15.03 19.36
C TYR A 118 13.57 -15.71 18.41
N ASP A 119 13.28 -15.77 17.11
CA ASP A 119 14.24 -16.26 16.11
C ASP A 119 15.30 -15.17 15.82
N ARG A 120 16.47 -15.34 16.43
CA ARG A 120 17.54 -14.35 16.41
C ARG A 120 18.34 -14.32 15.12
N ASP A 121 18.23 -15.34 14.29
CA ASP A 121 18.97 -15.51 13.04
C ASP A 121 18.10 -15.25 11.82
N LEU A 122 16.78 -15.16 11.99
CA LEU A 122 15.81 -14.94 10.92
C LEU A 122 16.03 -13.56 10.28
N LYS A 123 16.26 -13.53 8.97
CA LYS A 123 16.31 -12.25 8.23
C LYS A 123 14.95 -11.56 8.23
N ALA A 124 14.90 -10.24 8.36
CA ALA A 124 13.66 -9.46 8.39
C ALA A 124 12.73 -9.79 7.20
N LYS A 125 13.28 -9.88 5.97
CA LYS A 125 12.54 -10.30 4.78
C LYS A 125 11.79 -11.62 4.97
N ASN A 126 12.46 -12.63 5.50
CA ASN A 126 11.87 -13.96 5.71
C ASN A 126 10.83 -13.92 6.83
N GLY A 127 11.03 -13.10 7.85
CA GLY A 127 10.06 -12.86 8.91
C GLY A 127 8.76 -12.23 8.37
N ILE A 128 8.87 -11.21 7.54
CA ILE A 128 7.72 -10.57 6.87
C ILE A 128 6.93 -11.59 6.05
N ILE A 129 7.62 -12.35 5.19
CA ILE A 129 6.99 -13.37 4.33
C ILE A 129 6.30 -14.44 5.19
N SER A 130 6.98 -14.96 6.20
CA SER A 130 6.42 -15.99 7.08
C SER A 130 5.17 -15.52 7.84
N LEU A 131 5.12 -14.25 8.26
CA LEU A 131 3.93 -13.68 8.91
C LEU A 131 2.79 -13.50 7.90
N TYR A 132 3.08 -13.02 6.70
CA TYR A 132 2.11 -12.87 5.63
C TYR A 132 1.47 -14.21 5.24
N GLU A 133 2.27 -15.24 5.00
CA GLU A 133 1.78 -16.59 4.68
C GLU A 133 0.91 -17.22 5.78
N LYS A 134 1.16 -16.83 7.02
CA LYS A 134 0.33 -17.24 8.19
C LYS A 134 -0.91 -16.38 8.41
N GLY A 135 -1.20 -15.47 7.48
CA GLY A 135 -2.40 -14.63 7.55
C GLY A 135 -2.37 -13.58 8.66
N VAL A 136 -1.19 -13.07 9.01
CA VAL A 136 -1.09 -11.91 9.89
C VAL A 136 -1.41 -10.64 9.10
N ASP A 137 -2.25 -9.76 9.67
CA ASP A 137 -2.65 -8.50 9.03
C ASP A 137 -1.42 -7.65 8.66
N LEU A 138 -1.44 -7.02 7.50
CA LEU A 138 -0.34 -6.17 7.01
C LEU A 138 0.01 -5.06 7.99
N SER A 139 -0.98 -4.40 8.59
CA SER A 139 -0.76 -3.36 9.59
C SER A 139 -0.03 -3.88 10.83
N THR A 140 -0.25 -5.13 11.21
CA THR A 140 0.48 -5.80 12.30
C THR A 140 1.92 -6.09 11.89
N ILE A 141 2.16 -6.64 10.69
CA ILE A 141 3.52 -6.89 10.17
C ILE A 141 4.33 -5.59 10.10
N GLN A 142 3.71 -4.51 9.64
CA GLN A 142 4.31 -3.18 9.57
C GLN A 142 4.71 -2.67 10.96
N ARG A 143 3.87 -2.85 11.97
CA ARG A 143 4.17 -2.48 13.37
C ARG A 143 5.30 -3.31 13.96
N VAL A 144 5.30 -4.62 13.71
CA VAL A 144 6.36 -5.56 14.13
C VAL A 144 7.71 -5.14 13.54
N LEU A 145 7.75 -4.79 12.24
CA LEU A 145 8.95 -4.26 11.60
C LEU A 145 9.35 -2.90 12.18
N SER A 146 8.39 -2.00 12.38
CA SER A 146 8.63 -0.65 12.91
C SER A 146 9.26 -0.66 14.30
N LEU A 147 8.87 -1.61 15.15
CA LEU A 147 9.39 -1.76 16.51
C LEU A 147 10.68 -2.61 16.60
N GLY A 148 11.35 -2.86 15.48
CA GLY A 148 12.61 -3.57 15.46
C GLY A 148 12.53 -5.03 15.88
N MET A 149 11.37 -5.67 15.74
CA MET A 149 11.13 -7.04 16.19
C MET A 149 11.57 -8.09 15.16
N LEU A 150 11.89 -7.69 13.93
CA LEU A 150 12.33 -8.57 12.84
C LEU A 150 13.80 -8.38 12.50
N GLY A 151 14.41 -9.44 12.03
CA GLY A 151 15.81 -9.47 11.63
C GLY A 151 16.72 -10.13 12.65
N SER A 152 17.96 -10.43 12.23
CA SER A 152 18.97 -10.94 13.14
C SER A 152 19.25 -9.91 14.23
N THR A 153 19.51 -10.37 15.45
CA THR A 153 19.60 -9.52 16.65
C THR A 153 20.49 -8.28 16.46
N LYS A 154 21.66 -8.45 15.85
CA LYS A 154 22.62 -7.34 15.60
C LYS A 154 22.14 -6.29 14.59
N ASN A 155 21.13 -6.61 13.78
CA ASN A 155 20.61 -5.73 12.73
C ASN A 155 19.24 -5.14 13.09
N ARG A 156 18.67 -5.52 14.24
CA ARG A 156 17.39 -4.98 14.69
C ARG A 156 17.53 -3.52 15.04
N ARG A 157 16.57 -2.72 14.59
CA ARG A 157 16.45 -1.29 14.88
C ARG A 157 15.02 -0.82 14.70
N LEU A 158 14.68 0.28 15.31
CA LEU A 158 13.40 0.93 15.05
C LEU A 158 13.38 1.43 13.61
N VAL A 159 12.25 1.23 12.94
CA VAL A 159 12.04 1.66 11.54
C VAL A 159 10.88 2.66 11.50
N PRO A 160 11.07 3.86 10.97
CA PRO A 160 9.97 4.81 10.80
C PRO A 160 8.78 4.17 10.10
N SER A 161 7.55 4.44 10.58
CA SER A 161 6.32 3.79 10.09
C SER A 161 6.16 3.90 8.57
N ARG A 162 6.49 5.08 7.99
CA ARG A 162 6.46 5.27 6.53
C ARG A 162 7.34 4.25 5.79
N TRP A 163 8.53 3.98 6.32
CA TRP A 163 9.45 3.02 5.70
C TRP A 163 9.06 1.58 5.97
N SER A 164 8.49 1.29 7.16
CA SER A 164 8.03 -0.07 7.45
C SER A 164 6.85 -0.48 6.57
N VAL A 165 5.94 0.45 6.26
CA VAL A 165 4.82 0.22 5.31
C VAL A 165 5.37 -0.13 3.93
N THR A 166 6.22 0.73 3.38
CA THR A 166 6.80 0.53 2.05
C THR A 166 7.65 -0.74 1.96
N ALA A 167 8.50 -1.00 2.97
CA ALA A 167 9.35 -2.19 2.99
C ALA A 167 8.54 -3.49 3.12
N THR A 168 7.44 -3.47 3.84
CA THR A 168 6.53 -4.63 3.95
C THR A 168 5.86 -4.90 2.61
N ASP A 169 5.28 -3.87 1.98
CA ASP A 169 4.59 -4.00 0.69
C ASP A 169 5.55 -4.46 -0.42
N ASP A 170 6.76 -3.89 -0.47
CA ASP A 170 7.79 -4.31 -1.43
C ASP A 170 8.25 -5.76 -1.20
N THR A 171 8.51 -6.12 0.06
CA THR A 171 8.98 -7.46 0.38
C THR A 171 7.97 -8.53 -0.02
N ILE A 172 6.69 -8.32 0.29
CA ILE A 172 5.63 -9.27 0.00
C ILE A 172 5.35 -9.31 -1.51
N SER A 173 5.23 -8.15 -2.16
CA SER A 173 4.98 -8.11 -3.60
C SER A 173 6.12 -8.74 -4.40
N SER A 174 7.39 -8.51 -4.02
CA SER A 174 8.54 -9.15 -4.65
C SER A 174 8.55 -10.68 -4.47
N TYR A 175 8.10 -11.17 -3.31
CA TYR A 175 7.93 -12.60 -3.07
C TYR A 175 6.84 -13.19 -3.97
N LEU A 176 5.69 -12.53 -4.07
CA LEU A 176 4.56 -12.97 -4.90
C LEU A 176 4.89 -12.92 -6.39
N VAL A 177 5.52 -11.85 -6.87
CA VAL A 177 5.98 -11.73 -8.27
C VAL A 177 6.89 -12.91 -8.64
N LYS A 178 7.86 -13.21 -7.76
CA LYS A 178 8.73 -14.38 -7.99
C LYS A 178 7.94 -15.69 -8.02
N SER A 179 6.90 -15.84 -7.22
CA SER A 179 6.08 -17.06 -7.18
C SER A 179 5.26 -17.29 -8.46
N ILE A 180 4.98 -16.24 -9.24
CA ILE A 180 4.20 -16.32 -10.47
C ILE A 180 5.04 -16.36 -11.75
N GLU A 181 6.37 -16.24 -11.67
CA GLU A 181 7.26 -16.24 -12.84
C GLU A 181 7.06 -17.45 -13.78
N THR A 182 6.77 -18.62 -13.21
CA THR A 182 6.57 -19.86 -13.97
C THR A 182 5.12 -20.10 -14.41
N ASN A 183 4.18 -19.24 -13.99
CA ASN A 183 2.78 -19.39 -14.35
C ASN A 183 2.54 -19.00 -15.82
N ASN A 184 1.42 -19.45 -16.38
CA ASN A 184 0.96 -18.96 -17.68
C ASN A 184 0.55 -17.50 -17.60
N ALA A 185 0.73 -16.76 -18.69
CA ALA A 185 0.21 -15.41 -18.82
C ALA A 185 -1.32 -15.39 -18.79
N VAL A 186 -1.91 -14.24 -18.53
CA VAL A 186 -3.34 -14.01 -18.79
C VAL A 186 -3.62 -14.17 -20.30
N ASP A 187 -4.83 -14.58 -20.66
CA ASP A 187 -5.14 -14.93 -22.04
C ASP A 187 -5.52 -13.71 -22.89
N TYR A 188 -6.06 -12.67 -22.28
CA TYR A 188 -6.54 -11.43 -22.90
C TYR A 188 -5.99 -10.19 -22.20
N TYR A 189 -6.09 -9.03 -22.86
CA TYR A 189 -5.92 -7.74 -22.20
C TYR A 189 -7.13 -7.49 -21.29
N GLU A 190 -6.94 -7.53 -19.99
CA GLU A 190 -8.00 -7.38 -19.01
C GLU A 190 -7.97 -5.96 -18.45
N VAL A 191 -9.12 -5.30 -18.41
CA VAL A 191 -9.26 -3.96 -17.82
C VAL A 191 -10.27 -4.00 -16.68
N TYR A 192 -9.88 -3.40 -15.56
CA TYR A 192 -10.68 -3.27 -14.35
C TYR A 192 -10.80 -1.80 -13.98
N LYS A 193 -12.00 -1.36 -13.59
CA LYS A 193 -12.26 0.02 -13.18
C LYS A 193 -12.93 0.05 -11.83
N TYR A 194 -12.51 0.95 -10.97
CA TYR A 194 -13.08 1.12 -9.64
C TYR A 194 -12.88 2.56 -9.16
N SER A 195 -13.83 3.09 -8.41
CA SER A 195 -13.68 4.41 -7.78
C SER A 195 -14.04 4.35 -6.30
N HIS A 196 -13.27 5.06 -5.49
CA HIS A 196 -13.48 5.13 -4.05
C HIS A 196 -12.82 6.38 -3.46
N PHE A 197 -13.56 7.15 -2.67
CA PHE A 197 -13.08 8.38 -2.03
C PHE A 197 -12.41 9.37 -2.99
N GLY A 198 -13.04 9.66 -4.13
CA GLY A 198 -12.47 10.58 -5.12
C GLY A 198 -11.21 10.08 -5.81
N ASN A 199 -10.92 8.78 -5.71
CA ASN A 199 -9.85 8.12 -6.45
C ASN A 199 -10.46 7.18 -7.48
N TYR A 200 -10.08 7.37 -8.73
CA TYR A 200 -10.54 6.60 -9.87
C TYR A 200 -9.40 5.73 -10.36
N TYR A 201 -9.60 4.42 -10.35
CA TYR A 201 -8.61 3.43 -10.74
C TYR A 201 -8.99 2.79 -12.06
N SER A 202 -8.02 2.66 -12.96
CA SER A 202 -8.08 1.79 -14.11
C SER A 202 -6.85 0.90 -14.14
N ILE A 203 -7.04 -0.42 -14.11
CA ILE A 203 -5.96 -1.40 -14.08
C ILE A 203 -6.01 -2.18 -15.36
N VAL A 204 -4.89 -2.25 -16.08
CA VAL A 204 -4.74 -3.03 -17.31
C VAL A 204 -3.76 -4.16 -17.03
N LEU A 205 -4.25 -5.41 -17.15
CA LEU A 205 -3.39 -6.59 -17.15
C LEU A 205 -3.14 -7.00 -18.61
N ILE A 206 -1.89 -7.12 -18.96
CA ILE A 206 -1.40 -7.28 -20.32
C ILE A 206 -0.81 -8.68 -20.45
N PRO A 207 -1.25 -9.51 -21.43
CA PRO A 207 -0.63 -10.79 -21.72
C PRO A 207 0.85 -10.63 -22.01
N ASP A 208 1.70 -11.11 -21.10
CA ASP A 208 3.15 -11.05 -21.24
C ASP A 208 3.80 -12.22 -20.53
N HIS A 209 4.96 -12.64 -21.02
CA HIS A 209 5.75 -13.73 -20.43
C HIS A 209 6.65 -13.26 -19.28
N VAL A 210 6.73 -11.95 -19.07
CA VAL A 210 7.53 -11.34 -18.01
C VAL A 210 6.66 -10.43 -17.14
N TRP A 211 7.09 -10.19 -15.91
CA TRP A 211 6.54 -9.17 -15.06
C TRP A 211 7.13 -7.82 -15.43
N SER A 212 6.28 -6.84 -15.63
CA SER A 212 6.62 -5.41 -15.59
C SER A 212 5.46 -4.68 -14.92
N PHE A 213 5.74 -3.59 -14.24
CA PHE A 213 4.72 -2.84 -13.52
C PHE A 213 4.93 -1.34 -13.68
N GLU A 214 3.85 -0.63 -13.96
CA GLU A 214 3.85 0.84 -13.97
C GLU A 214 2.64 1.35 -13.19
N MET A 215 2.87 2.37 -12.36
CA MET A 215 1.81 3.15 -11.75
C MET A 215 1.93 4.59 -12.19
N GLN A 216 0.81 5.14 -12.62
CA GLN A 216 0.65 6.54 -12.98
C GLN A 216 -0.40 7.17 -12.05
N GLU A 217 -0.11 8.35 -11.55
CA GLU A 217 -1.06 9.17 -10.81
C GLU A 217 -1.25 10.51 -11.50
N ALA A 218 -2.48 10.98 -11.59
CA ALA A 218 -2.82 12.29 -12.11
C ALA A 218 -3.77 13.01 -11.15
N TRP A 219 -3.61 14.31 -11.03
CA TRP A 219 -4.49 15.16 -10.21
C TRP A 219 -4.54 16.58 -10.77
N PHE A 220 -5.57 17.31 -10.43
CA PHE A 220 -5.63 18.73 -10.69
C PHE A 220 -5.35 19.52 -9.42
N ASP A 221 -4.46 20.51 -9.50
CA ASP A 221 -4.26 21.45 -8.39
C ASP A 221 -5.45 22.42 -8.25
N LYS A 222 -5.40 23.30 -7.24
CA LYS A 222 -6.47 24.30 -7.00
C LYS A 222 -6.62 25.33 -8.13
N GLN A 223 -5.60 25.48 -8.96
CA GLN A 223 -5.58 26.36 -10.11
C GLN A 223 -6.04 25.65 -11.40
N GLY A 224 -6.32 24.35 -11.32
CA GLY A 224 -6.70 23.51 -12.47
C GLY A 224 -5.51 23.00 -13.30
N ASN A 225 -4.27 23.16 -12.82
CA ASN A 225 -3.11 22.62 -13.52
C ASN A 225 -3.03 21.10 -13.26
N LEU A 226 -2.74 20.36 -14.33
CA LEU A 226 -2.56 18.92 -14.27
C LEU A 226 -1.20 18.56 -13.66
N GLY A 227 -1.22 17.89 -12.51
CA GLY A 227 -0.07 17.21 -11.92
C GLY A 227 -0.01 15.76 -12.38
N PHE A 228 1.20 15.21 -12.53
CA PHE A 228 1.43 13.84 -12.97
C PHE A 228 2.63 13.23 -12.26
N ALA A 229 2.49 11.97 -11.82
CA ALA A 229 3.57 11.18 -11.24
C ALA A 229 3.57 9.79 -11.86
N VAL A 230 4.75 9.26 -12.17
CA VAL A 230 4.92 7.93 -12.80
C VAL A 230 6.14 7.24 -12.25
N ASP A 231 5.95 6.02 -11.79
CA ASP A 231 7.05 5.09 -11.47
C ASP A 231 6.82 3.76 -12.18
N PHE A 232 7.93 3.14 -12.58
CA PHE A 232 7.95 1.97 -13.47
C PHE A 232 9.07 1.01 -13.09
N GLU A 233 8.80 -0.29 -13.23
CA GLU A 233 9.80 -1.36 -13.27
C GLU A 233 9.66 -2.20 -14.53
N ASP A 234 10.79 -2.60 -15.09
CA ASP A 234 10.86 -3.57 -16.18
C ASP A 234 11.06 -5.01 -15.64
N ALA A 235 11.20 -5.97 -16.53
CA ALA A 235 11.44 -7.37 -16.20
C ALA A 235 12.65 -7.64 -15.29
N ASN A 236 13.59 -6.69 -15.19
CA ASN A 236 14.74 -6.79 -14.29
C ASN A 236 14.46 -6.19 -12.90
N GLY A 237 13.22 -5.76 -12.65
CA GLY A 237 12.79 -5.14 -11.41
C GLY A 237 13.12 -3.65 -11.30
N LEU A 238 12.94 -3.11 -10.11
CA LEU A 238 13.20 -1.70 -9.81
C LEU A 238 14.69 -1.38 -9.89
N LYS A 239 15.07 -0.45 -10.76
CA LYS A 239 16.43 0.08 -10.87
C LYS A 239 16.71 1.20 -9.88
N GLN A 240 15.66 1.94 -9.49
CA GLN A 240 15.71 3.04 -8.55
C GLN A 240 14.47 3.03 -7.67
N TYR A 241 14.57 3.60 -6.47
CA TYR A 241 13.40 3.77 -5.61
C TYR A 241 12.34 4.62 -6.31
N PRO A 242 11.07 4.18 -6.35
CA PRO A 242 9.98 4.91 -6.97
C PRO A 242 9.67 6.18 -6.16
N SER A 243 10.34 7.28 -6.50
CA SER A 243 10.25 8.53 -5.75
C SER A 243 9.08 9.41 -6.15
N SER A 244 8.54 9.22 -7.34
CA SER A 244 7.45 10.06 -7.88
C SER A 244 6.10 9.68 -7.27
N VAL A 245 5.77 8.41 -7.29
CA VAL A 245 4.53 7.84 -6.74
C VAL A 245 4.75 7.30 -5.31
N ALA A 246 5.98 6.97 -4.97
CA ALA A 246 6.44 6.57 -3.65
C ALA A 246 5.65 5.39 -3.02
N GLY A 247 5.06 5.59 -1.84
CA GLY A 247 4.34 4.53 -1.12
C GLY A 247 3.14 3.96 -1.87
N ALA A 248 2.48 4.75 -2.71
CA ALA A 248 1.35 4.31 -3.52
C ALA A 248 1.75 3.25 -4.55
N TYR A 249 2.94 3.39 -5.15
CA TYR A 249 3.50 2.41 -6.08
C TYR A 249 3.55 1.01 -5.45
N PHE A 250 4.14 0.87 -4.27
CA PHE A 250 4.28 -0.43 -3.61
C PHE A 250 2.93 -1.00 -3.15
N ALA A 251 2.01 -0.13 -2.72
CA ALA A 251 0.66 -0.54 -2.32
C ALA A 251 -0.14 -1.12 -3.51
N ALA A 252 -0.10 -0.47 -4.67
CA ALA A 252 -0.74 -0.95 -5.88
C ALA A 252 -0.06 -2.21 -6.43
N ARG A 253 1.27 -2.22 -6.46
CA ARG A 253 2.08 -3.38 -6.88
C ARG A 253 1.75 -4.63 -6.06
N LEU A 254 1.62 -4.48 -4.73
CA LEU A 254 1.24 -5.59 -3.86
C LEU A 254 -0.15 -6.13 -4.20
N ALA A 255 -1.15 -5.27 -4.36
CA ALA A 255 -2.51 -5.71 -4.67
C ALA A 255 -2.60 -6.45 -6.01
N VAL A 256 -1.88 -5.98 -7.04
CA VAL A 256 -1.80 -6.68 -8.34
C VAL A 256 -1.09 -8.03 -8.21
N ALA A 257 0.03 -8.08 -7.48
CA ALA A 257 0.78 -9.32 -7.28
C ALA A 257 -0.04 -10.36 -6.49
N GLU A 258 -0.80 -9.95 -5.47
CA GLU A 258 -1.73 -10.81 -4.73
C GLU A 258 -2.80 -11.40 -5.65
N TYR A 259 -3.41 -10.57 -6.50
CA TYR A 259 -4.44 -11.01 -7.43
C TYR A 259 -3.92 -12.04 -8.43
N LEU A 260 -2.78 -11.76 -9.07
CA LEU A 260 -2.17 -12.68 -10.03
C LEU A 260 -1.69 -13.98 -9.37
N SER A 261 -1.14 -13.90 -8.16
CA SER A 261 -0.73 -15.08 -7.39
C SER A 261 -1.92 -15.97 -7.05
N LYS A 262 -3.04 -15.40 -6.59
CA LYS A 262 -4.28 -16.13 -6.31
C LYS A 262 -4.83 -16.84 -7.56
N ARG A 263 -4.78 -16.17 -8.72
CA ARG A 263 -5.21 -16.74 -10.02
C ARG A 263 -4.21 -17.73 -10.62
N LYS A 264 -3.01 -17.84 -10.08
CA LYS A 264 -1.89 -18.59 -10.67
C LYS A 264 -1.63 -18.18 -12.13
N ARG A 265 -1.62 -16.89 -12.36
CA ARG A 265 -1.34 -16.26 -13.66
C ARG A 265 -0.26 -15.22 -13.52
N LYS A 266 0.38 -14.83 -14.62
CA LYS A 266 1.27 -13.68 -14.71
C LYS A 266 0.78 -12.69 -15.75
N ALA A 267 1.17 -11.44 -15.59
CA ALA A 267 0.89 -10.38 -16.54
C ALA A 267 1.88 -9.24 -16.34
N THR A 268 2.08 -8.44 -17.35
CA THR A 268 2.53 -7.05 -17.20
C THR A 268 1.33 -6.23 -16.75
N ALA A 269 1.52 -5.30 -15.79
CA ALA A 269 0.41 -4.54 -15.23
C ALA A 269 0.64 -3.03 -15.25
N LEU A 270 -0.40 -2.31 -15.63
CA LEU A 270 -0.45 -0.85 -15.62
C LEU A 270 -1.60 -0.39 -14.74
N VAL A 271 -1.31 0.45 -13.76
CA VAL A 271 -2.30 1.06 -12.86
C VAL A 271 -2.37 2.56 -13.12
N LEU A 272 -3.52 3.04 -13.53
CA LEU A 272 -3.84 4.45 -13.67
C LEU A 272 -4.68 4.86 -12.46
N ARG A 273 -4.27 5.89 -11.76
CA ARG A 273 -5.02 6.49 -10.65
C ARG A 273 -5.23 7.97 -10.93
N GLU A 274 -6.47 8.40 -10.99
CA GLU A 274 -6.84 9.81 -11.08
C GLU A 274 -7.45 10.26 -9.75
N ILE A 275 -6.99 11.40 -9.23
CA ILE A 275 -7.40 11.94 -7.94
C ILE A 275 -8.23 13.20 -8.17
N HIS A 276 -9.48 13.15 -7.72
CA HIS A 276 -10.39 14.29 -7.73
C HIS A 276 -10.34 14.97 -6.36
N SER A 277 -9.63 16.08 -6.27
CA SER A 277 -9.38 16.79 -5.01
C SER A 277 -10.65 17.34 -4.35
N GLU A 278 -11.72 17.54 -5.11
CA GLU A 278 -13.02 17.96 -4.60
C GLU A 278 -13.73 16.85 -3.81
N GLU A 279 -13.50 15.60 -4.19
CA GLU A 279 -14.06 14.41 -3.54
C GLU A 279 -13.09 13.82 -2.50
N TYR A 280 -11.78 13.87 -2.78
CA TYR A 280 -10.72 13.38 -1.87
C TYR A 280 -10.25 14.51 -0.96
N VAL A 281 -11.13 14.94 -0.06
CA VAL A 281 -10.92 16.10 0.81
C VAL A 281 -9.92 15.87 1.93
N VAL A 282 -9.67 14.60 2.31
CA VAL A 282 -8.77 14.23 3.40
C VAL A 282 -7.95 12.98 3.02
N PRO A 283 -6.62 13.05 3.03
CA PRO A 283 -5.78 11.88 2.80
C PRO A 283 -5.92 10.90 3.98
N VAL A 284 -6.15 9.64 3.66
CA VAL A 284 -6.32 8.59 4.69
C VAL A 284 -5.17 7.58 4.73
N GLY A 285 -4.18 7.74 3.87
CA GLY A 285 -2.97 6.93 3.79
C GLY A 285 -2.99 5.89 2.67
N VAL A 286 -1.83 5.28 2.41
CA VAL A 286 -1.60 4.36 1.27
C VAL A 286 -2.42 3.06 1.33
N TRP A 287 -2.97 2.69 2.50
CA TRP A 287 -3.89 1.56 2.61
C TRP A 287 -5.08 1.68 1.65
N GLN A 288 -5.60 2.89 1.45
CA GLN A 288 -6.74 3.18 0.57
C GLN A 288 -6.40 2.83 -0.89
N ILE A 289 -5.17 3.07 -1.31
CA ILE A 289 -4.71 2.73 -2.67
C ILE A 289 -4.64 1.21 -2.82
N ARG A 290 -4.08 0.51 -1.85
CA ARG A 290 -4.03 -0.95 -1.85
C ARG A 290 -5.43 -1.56 -1.91
N GLU A 291 -6.35 -1.07 -1.07
CA GLU A 291 -7.73 -1.55 -1.07
C GLU A 291 -8.48 -1.17 -2.35
N GLY A 292 -8.29 0.03 -2.89
CA GLY A 292 -8.89 0.44 -4.18
C GLY A 292 -8.49 -0.50 -5.31
N VAL A 293 -7.20 -0.84 -5.42
CA VAL A 293 -6.72 -1.80 -6.42
C VAL A 293 -7.22 -3.22 -6.14
N ARG A 294 -7.26 -3.67 -4.87
CA ARG A 294 -7.83 -4.98 -4.50
C ARG A 294 -9.30 -5.09 -4.89
N GLN A 295 -10.09 -4.04 -4.63
CA GLN A 295 -11.52 -4.02 -4.97
C GLN A 295 -11.75 -3.97 -6.49
N ALA A 296 -10.93 -3.23 -7.22
CA ALA A 296 -10.98 -3.24 -8.68
C ALA A 296 -10.77 -4.66 -9.25
N LEU A 297 -9.82 -5.40 -8.68
CA LEU A 297 -9.42 -6.73 -9.10
C LEU A 297 -10.23 -7.88 -8.46
N ASP A 298 -11.22 -7.58 -7.62
CA ASP A 298 -12.04 -8.63 -7.01
C ASP A 298 -12.92 -9.32 -8.06
N ASP A 299 -12.73 -10.62 -8.23
CA ASP A 299 -13.51 -11.45 -9.18
C ASP A 299 -15.03 -11.38 -8.94
N LYS A 300 -15.45 -11.06 -7.71
CA LYS A 300 -16.87 -10.94 -7.35
C LYS A 300 -17.50 -9.62 -7.82
N SER A 301 -16.69 -8.62 -8.15
CA SER A 301 -17.16 -7.29 -8.53
C SER A 301 -17.71 -7.21 -9.96
N ASN A 302 -17.44 -8.20 -10.82
CA ASN A 302 -17.77 -8.19 -12.25
C ASN A 302 -17.25 -6.95 -13.02
N LEU A 303 -16.16 -6.36 -12.55
CA LEU A 303 -15.58 -5.13 -13.13
C LEU A 303 -14.64 -5.41 -14.31
N LYS A 304 -14.33 -6.70 -14.56
CA LYS A 304 -13.42 -7.13 -15.63
C LYS A 304 -14.05 -6.95 -17.00
N LYS A 305 -13.29 -6.35 -17.94
CA LYS A 305 -13.55 -6.41 -19.39
C LYS A 305 -12.31 -6.92 -20.13
N GLU A 306 -12.52 -7.73 -21.16
CA GLU A 306 -11.48 -8.36 -21.96
C GLU A 306 -11.42 -7.73 -23.35
N PHE A 307 -10.20 -7.64 -23.90
CA PHE A 307 -9.91 -7.03 -25.19
C PHE A 307 -8.83 -7.83 -25.92
N GLU A 308 -8.89 -7.79 -27.26
CA GLU A 308 -7.95 -8.49 -28.14
C GLU A 308 -6.67 -7.68 -28.41
N SER A 309 -6.68 -6.37 -28.12
CA SER A 309 -5.51 -5.51 -28.39
C SER A 309 -5.23 -4.55 -27.25
N LEU A 310 -3.93 -4.21 -27.09
CA LEU A 310 -3.47 -3.22 -26.13
C LEU A 310 -4.15 -1.86 -26.35
N GLU A 311 -4.31 -1.46 -27.61
CA GLU A 311 -4.88 -0.15 -27.96
C GLU A 311 -6.33 -0.01 -27.50
N THR A 312 -7.16 -1.01 -27.79
CA THR A 312 -8.57 -1.01 -27.37
C THR A 312 -8.71 -1.11 -25.86
N ALA A 313 -7.89 -1.92 -25.20
CA ALA A 313 -7.86 -2.04 -23.75
C ALA A 313 -7.46 -0.71 -23.09
N TYR A 314 -6.40 -0.08 -23.57
CA TYR A 314 -5.91 1.17 -23.01
C TYR A 314 -6.88 2.34 -23.22
N LYS A 315 -7.46 2.45 -24.43
CA LYS A 315 -8.51 3.41 -24.72
C LYS A 315 -9.72 3.23 -23.79
N TYR A 316 -10.12 1.99 -23.56
CA TYR A 316 -11.19 1.70 -22.61
C TYR A 316 -10.76 2.06 -21.17
N ALA A 317 -9.53 1.76 -20.75
CA ALA A 317 -9.04 2.12 -19.42
C ALA A 317 -9.13 3.63 -19.17
N CYS A 318 -8.74 4.45 -20.15
CA CYS A 318 -8.79 5.92 -20.04
C CYS A 318 -10.20 6.50 -20.15
N SER A 319 -11.19 5.78 -20.71
CA SER A 319 -12.52 6.35 -21.06
C SER A 319 -13.36 6.79 -19.85
N SER A 320 -13.02 6.42 -18.63
CA SER A 320 -13.70 6.84 -17.40
C SER A 320 -12.90 7.86 -16.59
N LEU A 321 -11.76 8.29 -17.09
CA LEU A 321 -10.90 9.28 -16.47
C LEU A 321 -11.11 10.64 -17.12
N SER A 322 -10.96 11.71 -16.35
CA SER A 322 -11.11 13.09 -16.85
C SER A 322 -9.86 13.53 -17.63
N VAL A 323 -8.70 13.01 -17.25
CA VAL A 323 -7.45 13.24 -17.97
C VAL A 323 -7.46 12.49 -19.30
N SER A 324 -7.07 13.16 -20.38
CA SER A 324 -7.10 12.59 -21.72
C SER A 324 -6.19 11.39 -21.90
N GLU A 325 -6.58 10.46 -22.77
CA GLU A 325 -5.77 9.30 -23.18
C GLU A 325 -4.38 9.74 -23.67
N ILE A 326 -4.30 10.90 -24.34
CA ILE A 326 -3.04 11.43 -24.87
C ILE A 326 -2.06 11.74 -23.72
N GLU A 327 -2.52 12.36 -22.63
CA GLU A 327 -1.67 12.67 -21.48
C GLU A 327 -1.22 11.40 -20.76
N TRP A 328 -2.11 10.43 -20.53
CA TRP A 328 -1.75 9.14 -19.97
C TRP A 328 -0.70 8.43 -20.84
N THR A 329 -0.90 8.38 -22.16
CA THR A 329 0.02 7.75 -23.12
C THR A 329 1.39 8.45 -23.14
N ARG A 330 1.41 9.80 -23.13
CA ARG A 330 2.64 10.59 -23.13
C ARG A 330 3.53 10.27 -21.93
N ASN A 331 2.93 10.06 -20.78
CA ASN A 331 3.63 9.78 -19.52
C ASN A 331 3.97 8.30 -19.33
N SER A 332 3.28 7.36 -19.96
CA SER A 332 3.55 5.92 -19.82
C SER A 332 4.84 5.48 -20.48
N LYS A 333 5.76 4.94 -19.71
CA LYS A 333 6.97 4.26 -20.23
C LYS A 333 6.60 2.87 -20.73
N LEU A 334 5.80 2.15 -19.97
CA LEU A 334 5.39 0.77 -20.26
C LEU A 334 4.61 0.68 -21.58
N TYR A 335 3.55 1.48 -21.72
CA TYR A 335 2.73 1.50 -22.94
C TYR A 335 3.56 1.80 -24.19
N ARG A 336 4.46 2.80 -24.11
CA ARG A 336 5.34 3.15 -25.24
C ARG A 336 6.31 2.02 -25.61
N ASN A 337 6.85 1.32 -24.62
CA ASN A 337 7.76 0.21 -24.85
C ASN A 337 7.03 -0.95 -25.53
N LEU A 338 5.85 -1.32 -25.05
CA LEU A 338 5.04 -2.40 -25.63
C LEU A 338 4.63 -2.10 -27.07
N ARG A 339 4.19 -0.86 -27.37
CA ARG A 339 3.85 -0.47 -28.75
C ARG A 339 5.06 -0.57 -29.70
N ARG A 340 6.24 -0.17 -29.26
CA ARG A 340 7.47 -0.28 -30.06
C ARG A 340 7.79 -1.73 -30.39
N THR A 341 7.64 -2.62 -29.43
CA THR A 341 7.88 -4.07 -29.62
C THR A 341 6.89 -4.66 -30.62
N GLN A 342 5.59 -4.32 -30.54
CA GLN A 342 4.58 -4.78 -31.50
C GLN A 342 4.84 -4.29 -32.91
N LEU A 343 5.18 -3.00 -33.09
CA LEU A 343 5.52 -2.42 -34.39
C LEU A 343 6.77 -3.08 -34.99
N SER A 344 7.77 -3.41 -34.19
CA SER A 344 8.97 -4.11 -34.62
C SER A 344 8.63 -5.50 -35.19
N ILE A 345 7.79 -6.28 -34.52
CA ILE A 345 7.36 -7.62 -34.97
C ILE A 345 6.58 -7.52 -36.28
N HIS A 346 5.66 -6.59 -36.45
CA HIS A 346 4.94 -6.34 -37.70
C HIS A 346 5.87 -5.94 -38.83
N HIS A 347 6.93 -5.21 -38.55
CA HIS A 347 7.93 -4.81 -39.55
C HIS A 347 8.76 -6.00 -40.06
N PHE A 348 9.07 -6.95 -39.16
CA PHE A 348 9.85 -8.16 -39.55
C PHE A 348 8.98 -9.26 -40.19
N PHE A 349 7.66 -9.30 -39.94
CA PHE A 349 6.73 -10.31 -40.45
C PHE A 349 5.48 -9.69 -41.08
N PRO A 350 5.59 -8.87 -42.14
CA PRO A 350 4.44 -8.16 -42.70
C PRO A 350 3.37 -9.05 -43.35
N GLY A 351 3.64 -10.34 -43.52
CA GLY A 351 2.72 -11.31 -44.15
C GLY A 351 2.02 -12.30 -43.22
N MET A 352 2.38 -12.37 -41.97
CA MET A 352 1.79 -13.37 -41.03
C MET A 352 0.43 -13.02 -40.48
N PHE A 353 0.00 -11.75 -40.54
CA PHE A 353 -1.19 -11.26 -39.87
C PHE A 353 -2.31 -10.80 -40.84
N HIS A 354 -2.13 -11.05 -42.16
CA HIS A 354 -3.17 -10.75 -43.15
C HIS A 354 -3.82 -12.04 -43.68
N LYS A 355 -4.40 -12.83 -42.78
CA LYS A 355 -5.40 -13.85 -43.16
C LYS A 355 -6.27 -14.15 -41.94
N GLN A 356 -7.30 -13.34 -41.77
CA GLN A 356 -8.64 -13.78 -41.35
C GLN A 356 -9.64 -12.72 -41.76
#